data_0544faf36abd566cf991b6cd380fab2e
#
_entry.id   0544faf36abd566cf991b6cd380fab2e
#
_cell.length_a   1.000
_cell.length_b   1.000
_cell.length_c   1.000
_cell.angle_alpha   90.00
_cell.angle_beta   90.00
_cell.angle_gamma   90.00
#
_symmetry.space_group_name_H-M   'P 1'
#
loop_
_entity.id
_entity.type
_entity.pdbx_description
1 polymer ?
#
loop_
_entity_poly.entity_id
_entity_poly.type
_entity_poly.pdbx_seq_one_letter_code
_entity_poly.pdbx_strand_id
1 'polypeptide(L)'
;SGYSCAYQYNLSWKNAQQPMAAMHDPQDIFNRLFNVKTLEQKHLAQKKSILDFVLEESKTLEGKLPAADKVKLDEYMYAVREVEKDLQNRERFRLDKDFEFDFEVNKKSDKIRLLYKLMHLAFLNDTTRVATFLTQHDGYNGPHREIGIADGHHSLSHHQKDPKKLHQLAMIDLYNVRLFSEFISDLKKDNLLENTDVIYGAGISDGNRHNHDELPVLLVGGKNKGKHFRVEK
;
A
#
# COMPACT_ATOMS: atom_id res chain seq x y z
N SER A 1 2.95 -26.36 -6.22
CA SER A 1 3.13 -25.80 -4.87
C SER A 1 1.83 -25.98 -4.12
N GLY A 2 1.79 -26.66 -2.98
CA GLY A 2 0.57 -26.97 -2.23
C GLY A 2 -0.06 -25.79 -1.47
N TYR A 3 0.15 -24.56 -1.92
CA TYR A 3 -0.40 -23.36 -1.29
C TYR A 3 -1.83 -23.09 -1.78
N SER A 4 -2.73 -22.74 -0.87
CA SER A 4 -4.08 -22.35 -1.22
C SER A 4 -4.08 -21.07 -2.03
N CYS A 5 -5.10 -20.85 -2.89
CA CYS A 5 -5.29 -19.61 -3.65
C CYS A 5 -5.27 -18.36 -2.77
N ALA A 6 -5.62 -18.48 -1.49
CA ALA A 6 -5.59 -17.37 -0.55
C ALA A 6 -4.18 -16.75 -0.39
N TYR A 7 -3.12 -17.54 -0.42
CA TYR A 7 -1.74 -17.05 -0.35
C TYR A 7 -1.19 -16.57 -1.70
N GLN A 8 -1.77 -17.04 -2.79
CA GLN A 8 -1.33 -16.67 -4.13
C GLN A 8 -1.83 -15.29 -4.56
N TYR A 9 -3.04 -14.91 -4.11
CA TYR A 9 -3.72 -13.69 -4.59
C TYR A 9 -3.83 -12.60 -3.52
N ASN A 10 -3.42 -12.86 -2.29
CA ASN A 10 -3.56 -11.89 -1.20
C ASN A 10 -2.21 -11.58 -0.56
N LEU A 11 -1.87 -10.30 -0.54
CA LEU A 11 -0.65 -9.79 0.09
C LEU A 11 -0.91 -9.27 1.51
N SER A 12 -2.16 -8.96 1.82
CA SER A 12 -2.59 -8.38 3.10
C SER A 12 -3.64 -9.25 3.77
N TRP A 13 -3.64 -9.22 5.11
CA TRP A 13 -4.52 -9.99 5.96
C TRP A 13 -5.08 -9.11 7.06
N LYS A 14 -6.37 -9.21 7.34
CA LYS A 14 -7.01 -8.53 8.46
C LYS A 14 -6.66 -9.20 9.80
N ASN A 15 -6.55 -10.51 9.78
CA ASN A 15 -6.11 -11.37 10.87
C ASN A 15 -5.60 -12.70 10.29
N ALA A 16 -5.13 -13.61 11.11
CA ALA A 16 -4.52 -14.89 10.69
C ALA A 16 -5.41 -15.76 9.80
N GLN A 17 -6.73 -15.61 9.84
CA GLN A 17 -7.68 -16.42 9.07
C GLN A 17 -8.39 -15.67 7.95
N GLN A 18 -8.27 -14.32 7.90
CA GLN A 18 -9.04 -13.50 6.98
C GLN A 18 -8.13 -12.72 6.03
N PRO A 19 -7.92 -13.22 4.79
CA PRO A 19 -7.22 -12.48 3.77
C PRO A 19 -8.03 -11.24 3.33
N MET A 20 -7.34 -10.20 2.92
CA MET A 20 -7.96 -9.03 2.30
C MET A 20 -7.89 -9.17 0.79
N ALA A 21 -9.05 -9.11 0.13
CA ALA A 21 -9.11 -9.14 -1.33
C ALA A 21 -8.36 -7.94 -1.92
N ALA A 22 -7.51 -8.20 -2.91
CA ALA A 22 -6.83 -7.15 -3.65
C ALA A 22 -7.81 -6.39 -4.54
N MET A 23 -7.67 -5.08 -4.59
CA MET A 23 -8.39 -4.23 -5.54
C MET A 23 -7.54 -4.07 -6.80
N HIS A 24 -8.18 -4.12 -7.98
CA HIS A 24 -7.50 -4.12 -9.27
C HIS A 24 -7.85 -2.91 -10.13
N ASP A 25 -9.01 -2.33 -9.91
CA ASP A 25 -9.50 -1.19 -10.66
C ASP A 25 -9.02 0.13 -10.05
N PRO A 26 -8.29 0.97 -10.81
CA PRO A 26 -7.78 2.23 -10.29
C PRO A 26 -8.88 3.22 -9.87
N GLN A 27 -10.04 3.21 -10.56
CA GLN A 27 -11.17 4.06 -10.21
C GLN A 27 -11.79 3.64 -8.87
N ASP A 28 -11.92 2.34 -8.64
CA ASP A 28 -12.43 1.82 -7.37
C ASP A 28 -11.46 2.12 -6.22
N ILE A 29 -10.15 2.00 -6.47
CA ILE A 29 -9.10 2.35 -5.51
C ILE A 29 -9.16 3.85 -5.19
N PHE A 30 -9.25 4.71 -6.22
CA PHE A 30 -9.41 6.15 -6.05
C PHE A 30 -10.65 6.49 -5.23
N ASN A 31 -11.80 5.91 -5.59
CA ASN A 31 -13.06 6.11 -4.88
C ASN A 31 -12.96 5.69 -3.41
N ARG A 32 -12.27 4.59 -3.13
CA ARG A 32 -12.07 4.12 -1.75
C ARG A 32 -11.14 5.03 -0.94
N LEU A 33 -10.08 5.54 -1.56
CA LEU A 33 -9.09 6.37 -0.87
C LEU A 33 -9.56 7.82 -0.68
N PHE A 34 -10.24 8.39 -1.67
CA PHE A 34 -10.47 9.83 -1.75
C PHE A 34 -11.95 10.24 -1.84
N ASN A 35 -12.83 9.38 -2.35
CA ASN A 35 -14.25 9.69 -2.42
C ASN A 35 -14.97 9.32 -1.12
N VAL A 36 -15.19 10.33 -0.31
CA VAL A 36 -16.19 10.27 0.75
C VAL A 36 -17.55 10.39 0.06
N LYS A 37 -18.21 9.25 -0.20
CA LYS A 37 -19.58 9.25 -0.73
C LYS A 37 -20.47 10.08 0.21
N THR A 38 -21.44 10.76 -0.36
CA THR A 38 -22.43 11.63 0.32
C THR A 38 -23.08 11.02 1.56
N LEU A 39 -23.16 9.69 1.65
CA LEU A 39 -23.60 8.95 2.83
C LEU A 39 -22.60 8.99 4.00
N GLU A 40 -21.29 8.94 3.70
CA GLU A 40 -20.24 9.07 4.72
C GLU A 40 -20.14 10.49 5.26
N GLN A 41 -20.46 11.52 4.48
CA GLN A 41 -20.50 12.90 4.97
C GLN A 41 -21.59 13.09 6.04
N LYS A 42 -22.77 12.48 5.88
CA LYS A 42 -23.80 12.46 6.92
C LYS A 42 -23.36 11.68 8.14
N HIS A 43 -22.69 10.53 7.96
CA HIS A 43 -22.11 9.74 9.06
C HIS A 43 -20.95 10.43 9.75
N LEU A 44 -20.10 11.17 9.03
CA LEU A 44 -19.01 11.96 9.61
C LEU A 44 -19.56 13.11 10.47
N ALA A 45 -20.57 13.84 9.97
CA ALA A 45 -21.23 14.89 10.74
C ALA A 45 -21.92 14.35 12.00
N GLN A 46 -22.58 13.20 11.90
CA GLN A 46 -23.18 12.52 13.07
C GLN A 46 -22.11 12.04 14.07
N LYS A 47 -21.00 11.44 13.60
CA LYS A 47 -19.90 11.01 14.48
C LYS A 47 -19.25 12.19 15.19
N LYS A 48 -19.05 13.32 14.48
CA LYS A 48 -18.53 14.55 15.07
C LYS A 48 -19.43 15.08 16.17
N SER A 49 -20.73 15.16 15.90
CA SER A 49 -21.74 15.58 16.89
C SER A 49 -21.76 14.67 18.14
N ILE A 50 -21.59 13.35 17.98
CA ILE A 50 -21.52 12.39 19.09
C ILE A 50 -20.23 12.61 19.89
N LEU A 51 -19.09 12.84 19.22
CA LEU A 51 -17.81 13.09 19.87
C LEU A 51 -17.82 14.38 20.66
N ASP A 52 -18.37 15.47 20.12
CA ASP A 52 -18.52 16.75 20.80
C ASP A 52 -19.38 16.59 22.07
N PHE A 53 -20.48 15.85 21.99
CA PHE A 53 -21.34 15.54 23.14
C PHE A 53 -20.59 14.72 24.21
N VAL A 54 -19.84 13.67 23.82
CA VAL A 54 -19.06 12.84 24.73
C VAL A 54 -17.96 13.66 25.41
N LEU A 55 -17.31 14.59 24.70
CA LEU A 55 -16.28 15.48 25.24
C LEU A 55 -16.84 16.42 26.29
N GLU A 56 -18.04 16.96 26.07
CA GLU A 56 -18.71 17.87 27.01
C GLU A 56 -19.18 17.15 28.28
N GLU A 57 -19.78 15.97 28.14
CA GLU A 57 -20.19 15.13 29.28
C GLU A 57 -19.01 14.66 30.12
N SER A 58 -17.91 14.29 29.44
CA SER A 58 -16.70 13.82 30.15
C SER A 58 -16.05 14.89 31.02
N LYS A 59 -16.03 16.15 30.58
CA LYS A 59 -15.58 17.29 31.39
C LYS A 59 -16.42 17.47 32.66
N THR A 60 -17.71 17.25 32.54
CA THR A 60 -18.65 17.35 33.66
C THR A 60 -18.45 16.20 34.67
N LEU A 61 -18.09 15.02 34.14
CA LEU A 61 -17.87 13.81 34.94
C LEU A 61 -16.51 13.86 35.68
N GLU A 62 -15.47 14.42 35.08
CA GLU A 62 -14.11 14.52 35.62
C GLU A 62 -14.08 15.16 37.04
N GLY A 63 -14.92 16.18 37.27
CA GLY A 63 -15.05 16.86 38.55
C GLY A 63 -15.64 15.99 39.66
N LYS A 64 -16.31 14.89 39.34
CA LYS A 64 -17.05 14.02 40.24
C LYS A 64 -16.39 12.67 40.53
N LEU A 65 -15.32 12.32 39.78
CA LEU A 65 -14.68 11.00 39.85
C LEU A 65 -13.53 10.93 40.89
N PRO A 66 -13.35 9.76 41.56
CA PRO A 66 -12.14 9.46 42.32
C PRO A 66 -10.89 9.46 41.43
N ALA A 67 -9.70 9.67 42.07
CA ALA A 67 -8.44 9.80 41.33
C ALA A 67 -8.11 8.59 40.41
N ALA A 68 -8.42 7.36 40.86
CA ALA A 68 -8.17 6.15 40.06
C ALA A 68 -9.04 6.06 38.79
N ASP A 69 -10.27 6.60 38.85
CA ASP A 69 -11.19 6.59 37.71
C ASP A 69 -10.92 7.76 36.77
N LYS A 70 -10.30 8.84 37.23
CA LYS A 70 -9.80 9.93 36.37
C LYS A 70 -8.76 9.44 35.39
N VAL A 71 -7.84 8.56 35.79
CA VAL A 71 -6.83 7.97 34.88
C VAL A 71 -7.50 7.21 33.75
N LYS A 72 -8.54 6.41 34.04
CA LYS A 72 -9.29 5.68 33.00
C LYS A 72 -10.07 6.63 32.07
N LEU A 73 -10.61 7.71 32.65
CA LEU A 73 -11.31 8.73 31.85
C LEU A 73 -10.31 9.43 30.92
N ASP A 74 -9.09 9.73 31.39
CA ASP A 74 -8.04 10.34 30.57
C ASP A 74 -7.61 9.42 29.40
N GLU A 75 -7.44 8.12 29.66
CA GLU A 75 -7.16 7.12 28.61
C GLU A 75 -8.30 7.05 27.57
N TYR A 76 -9.54 7.05 28.02
CA TYR A 76 -10.70 7.09 27.15
C TYR A 76 -10.74 8.39 26.34
N MET A 77 -10.50 9.53 26.96
CA MET A 77 -10.48 10.84 26.30
C MET A 77 -9.34 10.96 25.31
N TYR A 78 -8.19 10.33 25.57
CA TYR A 78 -7.10 10.23 24.60
C TYR A 78 -7.54 9.47 23.36
N ALA A 79 -8.18 8.31 23.52
CA ALA A 79 -8.71 7.54 22.38
C ALA A 79 -9.77 8.32 21.57
N VAL A 80 -10.65 9.06 22.25
CA VAL A 80 -11.65 9.93 21.60
C VAL A 80 -10.98 11.04 20.80
N ARG A 81 -9.91 11.68 21.31
CA ARG A 81 -9.14 12.72 20.61
C ARG A 81 -8.41 12.18 19.37
N GLU A 82 -7.91 10.95 19.44
CA GLU A 82 -7.28 10.32 18.26
C GLU A 82 -8.31 10.06 17.16
N VAL A 83 -9.53 9.62 17.49
CA VAL A 83 -10.65 9.50 16.54
C VAL A 83 -11.05 10.86 15.96
N GLU A 84 -11.08 11.90 16.79
CA GLU A 84 -11.39 13.27 16.33
C GLU A 84 -10.33 13.78 15.34
N LYS A 85 -9.05 13.59 15.64
CA LYS A 85 -7.96 13.95 14.72
C LYS A 85 -8.06 13.20 13.38
N ASP A 86 -8.39 11.90 13.42
CA ASP A 86 -8.59 11.11 12.21
C ASP A 86 -9.76 11.64 11.37
N LEU A 87 -10.86 12.05 12.01
CA LEU A 87 -12.01 12.68 11.34
C LEU A 87 -11.65 14.05 10.76
N GLN A 88 -10.92 14.88 11.50
CA GLN A 88 -10.44 16.20 11.04
C GLN A 88 -9.46 16.06 9.87
N ASN A 89 -8.57 15.09 9.92
CA ASN A 89 -7.68 14.80 8.82
C ASN A 89 -8.48 14.41 7.56
N ARG A 90 -9.47 13.54 7.69
CA ARG A 90 -10.36 13.17 6.56
C ARG A 90 -11.15 14.35 5.99
N GLU A 91 -11.53 15.34 6.81
CA GLU A 91 -12.18 16.58 6.36
C GLU A 91 -11.21 17.52 5.63
N ARG A 92 -9.94 17.61 6.06
CA ARG A 92 -8.89 18.42 5.42
C ARG A 92 -8.51 17.92 4.03
N PHE A 93 -8.58 16.61 3.80
CA PHE A 93 -8.17 15.95 2.57
C PHE A 93 -9.32 15.77 1.58
N ARG A 94 -10.12 16.80 1.37
CA ARG A 94 -10.80 16.94 0.10
C ARG A 94 -9.71 17.24 -0.93
N LEU A 95 -9.40 16.26 -1.79
CA LEU A 95 -8.74 16.59 -3.05
C LEU A 95 -9.54 17.74 -3.66
N ASP A 96 -8.90 18.87 -3.92
CA ASP A 96 -9.51 19.90 -4.73
C ASP A 96 -10.10 19.23 -5.95
N LYS A 97 -11.35 19.60 -6.30
CA LYS A 97 -12.16 18.91 -7.31
C LYS A 97 -11.54 18.84 -8.71
N ASP A 98 -10.36 19.43 -8.89
CA ASP A 98 -9.66 19.57 -10.15
C ASP A 98 -8.62 18.46 -10.42
N PHE A 99 -8.59 17.38 -9.65
CA PHE A 99 -7.75 16.23 -9.96
C PHE A 99 -8.49 15.32 -10.95
N GLU A 100 -8.35 15.60 -12.23
CA GLU A 100 -8.75 14.68 -13.28
C GLU A 100 -7.67 13.60 -13.45
N PHE A 101 -8.04 12.36 -13.17
CA PHE A 101 -7.24 11.19 -13.52
C PHE A 101 -7.81 10.57 -14.78
N ASP A 102 -6.94 10.30 -15.75
CA ASP A 102 -7.27 9.40 -16.84
C ASP A 102 -7.13 7.96 -16.32
N PHE A 103 -8.27 7.31 -16.10
CA PHE A 103 -8.34 5.92 -15.66
C PHE A 103 -8.33 4.94 -16.84
N GLU A 104 -8.45 5.41 -18.09
CA GLU A 104 -8.35 4.59 -19.28
C GLU A 104 -6.90 4.34 -19.65
N VAL A 105 -6.29 3.38 -19.00
CA VAL A 105 -4.89 3.00 -19.25
C VAL A 105 -4.81 1.72 -20.07
N ASN A 106 -4.23 1.83 -21.26
CA ASN A 106 -4.11 0.70 -22.20
C ASN A 106 -2.81 -0.09 -22.02
N LYS A 107 -1.79 0.50 -21.38
CA LYS A 107 -0.50 -0.13 -21.14
C LYS A 107 -0.38 -0.57 -19.70
N LYS A 108 0.30 -1.70 -19.50
CA LYS A 108 0.58 -2.23 -18.16
C LYS A 108 1.43 -1.25 -17.33
N SER A 109 2.45 -0.64 -17.94
CA SER A 109 3.27 0.39 -17.30
C SER A 109 2.46 1.56 -16.78
N ASP A 110 1.53 2.06 -17.59
CA ASP A 110 0.71 3.22 -17.24
C ASP A 110 -0.25 2.88 -16.09
N LYS A 111 -0.80 1.66 -16.09
CA LYS A 111 -1.60 1.17 -14.96
C LYS A 111 -0.79 1.08 -13.67
N ILE A 112 0.43 0.54 -13.73
CA ILE A 112 1.32 0.44 -12.57
C ILE A 112 1.69 1.85 -12.06
N ARG A 113 2.05 2.79 -12.96
CA ARG A 113 2.33 4.19 -12.60
C ARG A 113 1.13 4.86 -11.95
N LEU A 114 -0.07 4.66 -12.50
CA LEU A 114 -1.30 5.19 -11.92
C LEU A 114 -1.52 4.68 -10.49
N LEU A 115 -1.34 3.37 -10.26
CA LEU A 115 -1.48 2.78 -8.93
C LEU A 115 -0.41 3.31 -7.95
N TYR A 116 0.84 3.44 -8.39
CA TYR A 116 1.89 4.10 -7.60
C TYR A 116 1.55 5.56 -7.29
N LYS A 117 1.01 6.30 -8.25
CA LYS A 117 0.56 7.68 -8.05
C LYS A 117 -0.58 7.78 -7.03
N LEU A 118 -1.54 6.86 -7.06
CA LEU A 118 -2.62 6.79 -6.07
C LEU A 118 -2.07 6.49 -4.66
N MET A 119 -1.10 5.59 -4.53
CA MET A 119 -0.42 5.31 -3.26
C MET A 119 0.36 6.54 -2.76
N HIS A 120 1.12 7.20 -3.62
CA HIS A 120 1.86 8.42 -3.30
C HIS A 120 0.93 9.52 -2.77
N LEU A 121 -0.18 9.79 -3.47
CA LEU A 121 -1.18 10.76 -3.04
C LEU A 121 -1.86 10.36 -1.73
N ALA A 122 -2.11 9.07 -1.51
CA ALA A 122 -2.68 8.59 -0.27
C ALA A 122 -1.75 8.81 0.93
N PHE A 123 -0.44 8.64 0.74
CA PHE A 123 0.58 8.97 1.76
C PHE A 123 0.72 10.48 1.96
N LEU A 124 0.80 11.25 0.87
CA LEU A 124 0.91 12.70 0.93
C LEU A 124 -0.26 13.34 1.69
N ASN A 125 -1.45 12.79 1.51
CA ASN A 125 -2.67 13.25 2.15
C ASN A 125 -2.97 12.54 3.48
N ASP A 126 -2.08 11.70 4.00
CA ASP A 126 -2.28 10.90 5.22
C ASP A 126 -3.60 10.10 5.22
N THR A 127 -4.10 9.75 4.03
CA THR A 127 -5.32 8.93 3.88
C THR A 127 -5.07 7.50 4.32
N THR A 128 -3.85 7.02 4.15
CA THR A 128 -3.33 5.76 4.68
C THR A 128 -1.86 5.89 5.01
N ARG A 129 -1.39 5.12 5.99
CA ARG A 129 0.03 5.02 6.37
C ARG A 129 0.65 3.68 6.03
N VAL A 130 -0.16 2.73 5.59
CA VAL A 130 0.28 1.40 5.18
C VAL A 130 -0.38 1.03 3.87
N ALA A 131 0.42 0.61 2.92
CA ALA A 131 -0.06 0.09 1.64
C ALA A 131 0.72 -1.16 1.25
N THR A 132 0.05 -2.09 0.61
CA THR A 132 0.65 -3.26 -0.02
C THR A 132 0.26 -3.28 -1.49
N PHE A 133 1.22 -3.55 -2.35
CA PHE A 133 1.02 -3.54 -3.79
C PHE A 133 1.70 -4.74 -4.43
N LEU A 134 0.92 -5.51 -5.18
CA LEU A 134 1.40 -6.65 -5.94
C LEU A 134 1.33 -6.30 -7.44
N THR A 135 2.49 -6.09 -8.06
CA THR A 135 2.55 -5.73 -9.50
C THR A 135 2.08 -6.88 -10.38
N GLN A 136 2.27 -8.11 -9.92
CA GLN A 136 1.84 -9.34 -10.56
C GLN A 136 1.61 -10.42 -9.50
N HIS A 137 0.59 -11.25 -9.68
CA HIS A 137 0.39 -12.43 -8.82
C HIS A 137 1.30 -13.58 -9.27
N ASP A 138 1.55 -14.52 -8.37
CA ASP A 138 2.27 -15.76 -8.69
C ASP A 138 1.57 -16.52 -9.81
N GLY A 139 2.37 -17.08 -10.70
CA GLY A 139 1.85 -17.79 -11.87
C GLY A 139 1.34 -16.87 -13.00
N TYR A 140 1.51 -15.56 -12.89
CA TYR A 140 1.19 -14.65 -14.01
C TYR A 140 1.98 -15.01 -15.26
N ASN A 141 1.29 -15.35 -16.33
CA ASN A 141 1.89 -15.79 -17.59
C ASN A 141 1.59 -14.84 -18.76
N GLY A 142 1.32 -13.57 -18.49
CA GLY A 142 1.15 -12.57 -19.53
C GLY A 142 2.48 -12.08 -20.10
N PRO A 143 2.49 -11.59 -21.36
CA PRO A 143 3.66 -11.04 -22.00
C PRO A 143 3.98 -9.62 -21.50
N HIS A 144 5.21 -9.18 -21.79
CA HIS A 144 5.66 -7.80 -21.56
C HIS A 144 5.97 -7.12 -22.92
N ARG A 145 4.94 -6.99 -23.74
CA ARG A 145 5.07 -6.48 -25.14
C ARG A 145 5.63 -5.07 -25.21
N GLU A 146 5.43 -4.26 -24.19
CA GLU A 146 5.96 -2.89 -24.08
C GLU A 146 7.50 -2.84 -24.12
N ILE A 147 8.16 -3.91 -23.70
CA ILE A 147 9.61 -4.07 -23.75
C ILE A 147 10.06 -5.14 -24.75
N GLY A 148 9.19 -5.47 -25.72
CA GLY A 148 9.51 -6.41 -26.81
C GLY A 148 9.46 -7.88 -26.42
N ILE A 149 8.92 -8.25 -25.25
CA ILE A 149 8.81 -9.64 -24.81
C ILE A 149 7.41 -10.16 -25.04
N ALA A 150 7.29 -11.11 -25.98
CA ALA A 150 6.02 -11.75 -26.36
C ALA A 150 5.73 -13.01 -25.52
N ASP A 151 6.76 -13.63 -24.96
CA ASP A 151 6.65 -14.84 -24.17
C ASP A 151 6.02 -14.55 -22.80
N GLY A 152 5.29 -15.53 -22.25
CA GLY A 152 4.67 -15.40 -20.94
C GLY A 152 5.70 -15.43 -19.82
N HIS A 153 5.55 -14.55 -18.82
CA HIS A 153 6.51 -14.41 -17.72
C HIS A 153 6.73 -15.73 -16.96
N HIS A 154 5.65 -16.44 -16.60
CA HIS A 154 5.76 -17.73 -15.92
C HIS A 154 6.50 -18.77 -16.78
N SER A 155 6.24 -18.84 -18.09
CA SER A 155 6.94 -19.75 -18.99
C SER A 155 8.43 -19.41 -19.12
N LEU A 156 8.78 -18.12 -19.03
CA LEU A 156 10.16 -17.67 -18.98
C LEU A 156 10.85 -18.02 -17.66
N SER A 157 10.12 -17.96 -16.52
CA SER A 157 10.67 -18.28 -15.22
C SER A 157 11.16 -19.73 -15.12
N HIS A 158 10.58 -20.64 -15.90
CA HIS A 158 11.10 -22.00 -16.09
C HIS A 158 12.21 -22.02 -17.16
N HIS A 159 13.28 -21.27 -16.93
CA HIS A 159 14.31 -20.96 -17.89
C HIS A 159 15.26 -22.12 -18.23
N GLN A 160 15.36 -23.15 -17.38
CA GLN A 160 16.26 -24.30 -17.58
C GLN A 160 17.70 -23.90 -17.98
N LYS A 161 18.17 -22.76 -17.49
CA LYS A 161 19.45 -22.12 -17.82
C LYS A 161 19.59 -21.63 -19.28
N ASP A 162 18.48 -21.51 -20.02
CA ASP A 162 18.50 -20.93 -21.36
C ASP A 162 18.90 -19.45 -21.29
N PRO A 163 20.00 -19.03 -21.94
CA PRO A 163 20.49 -17.66 -21.90
C PRO A 163 19.49 -16.63 -22.43
N LYS A 164 18.67 -16.99 -23.41
CA LYS A 164 17.63 -16.09 -23.96
C LYS A 164 16.54 -15.82 -22.95
N LYS A 165 16.03 -16.86 -22.29
CA LYS A 165 15.03 -16.72 -21.24
C LYS A 165 15.56 -15.92 -20.04
N LEU A 166 16.80 -16.19 -19.62
CA LEU A 166 17.45 -15.44 -18.55
C LEU A 166 17.61 -13.96 -18.90
N HIS A 167 17.99 -13.65 -20.14
CA HIS A 167 18.06 -12.27 -20.61
C HIS A 167 16.68 -11.58 -20.60
N GLN A 168 15.62 -12.25 -21.07
CA GLN A 168 14.27 -11.73 -21.05
C GLN A 168 13.76 -11.49 -19.63
N LEU A 169 14.06 -12.40 -18.70
CA LEU A 169 13.73 -12.21 -17.28
C LEU A 169 14.44 -10.98 -16.70
N ALA A 170 15.74 -10.83 -16.96
CA ALA A 170 16.48 -9.65 -16.51
C ALA A 170 15.89 -8.33 -17.06
N MET A 171 15.38 -8.34 -18.29
CA MET A 171 14.68 -7.18 -18.87
C MET A 171 13.35 -6.91 -18.15
N ILE A 172 12.61 -7.95 -17.77
CA ILE A 172 11.36 -7.81 -17.01
C ILE A 172 11.66 -7.24 -15.61
N ASP A 173 12.68 -7.75 -14.95
CA ASP A 173 13.10 -7.24 -13.64
C ASP A 173 13.51 -5.78 -13.72
N LEU A 174 14.33 -5.42 -14.71
CA LEU A 174 14.74 -4.04 -14.95
C LEU A 174 13.51 -3.12 -15.21
N TYR A 175 12.53 -3.59 -15.98
CA TYR A 175 11.29 -2.86 -16.24
C TYR A 175 10.53 -2.59 -14.93
N ASN A 176 10.34 -3.60 -14.10
CA ASN A 176 9.63 -3.44 -12.82
C ASN A 176 10.39 -2.52 -11.85
N VAL A 177 11.72 -2.66 -11.75
CA VAL A 177 12.57 -1.80 -10.91
C VAL A 177 12.55 -0.35 -11.38
N ARG A 178 12.50 -0.09 -12.68
CA ARG A 178 12.35 1.28 -13.22
C ARG A 178 11.05 1.92 -12.79
N LEU A 179 9.92 1.22 -12.93
CA LEU A 179 8.62 1.72 -12.47
C LEU A 179 8.61 1.97 -10.95
N PHE A 180 9.23 1.09 -10.18
CA PHE A 180 9.41 1.28 -8.75
C PHE A 180 10.27 2.51 -8.43
N SER A 181 11.36 2.73 -9.17
CA SER A 181 12.25 3.88 -8.97
C SER A 181 11.57 5.23 -9.26
N GLU A 182 10.62 5.28 -10.20
CA GLU A 182 9.78 6.45 -10.45
C GLU A 182 8.96 6.78 -9.19
N PHE A 183 8.30 5.79 -8.58
CA PHE A 183 7.55 5.96 -7.34
C PHE A 183 8.43 6.45 -6.17
N ILE A 184 9.63 5.87 -6.00
CA ILE A 184 10.59 6.34 -4.98
C ILE A 184 11.01 7.78 -5.23
N SER A 185 11.18 8.18 -6.48
CA SER A 185 11.51 9.55 -6.86
C SER A 185 10.40 10.54 -6.50
N ASP A 186 9.14 10.14 -6.68
CA ASP A 186 7.98 10.94 -6.27
C ASP A 186 7.91 11.10 -4.75
N LEU A 187 8.08 10.03 -3.99
CA LEU A 187 8.14 10.09 -2.52
C LEU A 187 9.27 11.01 -2.03
N LYS A 188 10.44 10.94 -2.68
CA LYS A 188 11.59 11.79 -2.35
C LYS A 188 11.31 13.25 -2.65
N LYS A 189 10.70 13.57 -3.79
CA LYS A 189 10.37 14.93 -4.22
C LYS A 189 9.48 15.66 -3.21
N ASP A 190 8.54 14.93 -2.61
CA ASP A 190 7.58 15.48 -1.65
C ASP A 190 8.01 15.26 -0.18
N ASN A 191 9.29 14.93 0.06
CA ASN A 191 9.90 14.72 1.38
C ASN A 191 9.23 13.62 2.23
N LEU A 192 8.51 12.69 1.60
CA LEU A 192 7.87 11.57 2.28
C LEU A 192 8.87 10.46 2.59
N LEU A 193 9.92 10.29 1.77
CA LEU A 193 10.82 9.14 1.83
C LEU A 193 11.61 9.05 3.14
N GLU A 194 11.87 10.16 3.82
CA GLU A 194 12.61 10.17 5.09
C GLU A 194 11.82 9.54 6.24
N ASN A 195 10.48 9.57 6.14
CA ASN A 195 9.55 9.05 7.14
C ASN A 195 8.76 7.83 6.64
N THR A 196 9.18 7.23 5.53
CA THR A 196 8.51 6.07 4.92
C THR A 196 9.52 4.96 4.69
N ASP A 197 9.25 3.78 5.21
CA ASP A 197 10.00 2.58 4.88
C ASP A 197 9.27 1.84 3.74
N VAL A 198 9.97 1.63 2.63
CA VAL A 198 9.45 0.94 1.46
C VAL A 198 10.24 -0.35 1.24
N ILE A 199 9.53 -1.47 1.26
CA ILE A 199 10.09 -2.78 0.96
C ILE A 199 9.64 -3.20 -0.44
N TYR A 200 10.62 -3.54 -1.29
CA TYR A 200 10.37 -4.07 -2.63
C TYR A 200 11.13 -5.37 -2.82
N GLY A 201 10.49 -6.39 -3.38
CA GLY A 201 11.12 -7.68 -3.61
C GLY A 201 10.20 -8.68 -4.26
N ALA A 202 10.67 -9.91 -4.34
CA ALA A 202 9.91 -11.05 -4.86
C ALA A 202 9.88 -12.19 -3.83
N GLY A 203 8.84 -13.03 -3.89
CA GLY A 203 8.68 -14.18 -3.01
C GLY A 203 9.48 -15.41 -3.46
N ILE A 204 10.05 -15.40 -4.66
CA ILE A 204 10.85 -16.49 -5.24
C ILE A 204 12.14 -15.89 -5.78
N SER A 205 13.29 -16.52 -5.48
CA SER A 205 14.59 -16.08 -5.98
C SER A 205 14.93 -16.71 -7.34
N ASP A 206 14.65 -17.99 -7.52
CA ASP A 206 14.85 -18.71 -8.79
C ASP A 206 13.53 -19.38 -9.18
N GLY A 207 12.87 -18.83 -10.20
CA GLY A 207 11.59 -19.34 -10.70
C GLY A 207 11.67 -20.75 -11.25
N ASN A 208 12.84 -21.22 -11.72
CA ASN A 208 13.02 -22.57 -12.21
C ASN A 208 13.05 -23.61 -11.07
N ARG A 209 13.53 -23.21 -9.90
CA ARG A 209 13.63 -24.06 -8.69
C ARG A 209 12.46 -23.87 -7.74
N HIS A 210 11.73 -22.77 -7.86
CA HIS A 210 10.70 -22.33 -6.89
C HIS A 210 11.25 -22.21 -5.46
N ASN A 211 12.49 -21.77 -5.31
CA ASN A 211 13.11 -21.63 -4.00
C ASN A 211 12.94 -20.21 -3.43
N HIS A 212 13.05 -20.14 -2.12
CA HIS A 212 12.92 -18.89 -1.35
C HIS A 212 14.23 -18.49 -0.65
N ASP A 213 15.34 -19.07 -1.09
CA ASP A 213 16.66 -18.72 -0.57
C ASP A 213 17.16 -17.43 -1.22
N GLU A 214 17.83 -16.58 -0.43
CA GLU A 214 18.48 -15.37 -0.95
C GLU A 214 17.56 -14.45 -1.75
N LEU A 215 16.36 -14.21 -1.24
CA LEU A 215 15.40 -13.33 -1.89
C LEU A 215 16.00 -11.93 -2.11
N PRO A 216 15.89 -11.39 -3.34
CA PRO A 216 16.30 -10.02 -3.60
C PRO A 216 15.30 -9.07 -2.95
N VAL A 217 15.71 -8.39 -1.90
CA VAL A 217 14.89 -7.41 -1.18
C VAL A 217 15.58 -6.06 -1.14
N LEU A 218 14.87 -5.03 -1.53
CA LEU A 218 15.28 -3.63 -1.37
C LEU A 218 14.51 -3.02 -0.21
N LEU A 219 15.23 -2.39 0.71
CA LEU A 219 14.65 -1.53 1.75
C LEU A 219 15.06 -0.10 1.44
N VAL A 220 14.08 0.75 1.19
CA VAL A 220 14.29 2.13 0.75
C VAL A 220 13.57 3.07 1.71
N GLY A 221 14.23 4.18 2.03
CA GLY A 221 13.66 5.23 2.90
C GLY A 221 14.09 5.14 4.35
N GLY A 222 13.45 5.93 5.21
CA GLY A 222 13.80 6.02 6.62
C GLY A 222 15.26 6.37 6.87
N LYS A 223 15.88 5.69 7.83
CA LYS A 223 17.29 5.85 8.18
C LYS A 223 18.23 4.89 7.43
N ASN A 224 17.71 4.11 6.51
CA ASN A 224 18.46 3.10 5.77
C ASN A 224 19.22 3.75 4.62
N LYS A 225 20.54 3.77 4.68
CA LYS A 225 21.38 4.44 3.66
C LYS A 225 22.42 3.45 3.12
N GLY A 226 22.25 3.08 1.84
CA GLY A 226 23.28 2.51 0.98
C GLY A 226 24.08 1.35 1.54
N LYS A 227 23.45 0.43 2.27
CA LYS A 227 24.07 -0.78 2.78
C LYS A 227 23.60 -1.98 1.99
N HIS A 228 24.55 -2.82 1.59
CA HIS A 228 24.24 -4.15 1.08
C HIS A 228 24.69 -5.18 2.12
N PHE A 229 23.81 -6.07 2.50
CA PHE A 229 24.13 -7.16 3.42
C PHE A 229 23.36 -8.42 3.02
N ARG A 230 23.96 -9.55 3.36
CA ARG A 230 23.34 -10.86 3.24
C ARG A 230 23.00 -11.30 4.66
N VAL A 231 21.75 -11.71 4.87
CA VAL A 231 21.35 -12.28 6.15
C VAL A 231 21.90 -13.72 6.20
N GLU A 232 22.78 -13.98 7.15
CA GLU A 232 23.24 -15.35 7.43
C GLU A 232 22.09 -16.15 8.05
N LYS A 233 21.99 -17.43 7.69
CA LYS A 233 20.95 -18.36 8.19
C LYS A 233 21.22 -18.75 9.64
#